data_8ab073ddbbb918b68e5d9a622ee86cfa
#
_entry.id   8ab073ddbbb918b68e5d9a622ee86cfa
#
_cell.length_a   1.000
_cell.length_b   1.000
_cell.length_c   1.000
_cell.angle_alpha   90.00
_cell.angle_beta   90.00
_cell.angle_gamma   90.00
#
_symmetry.space_group_name_H-M   'P 1'
#
loop_
_entity.id
_entity.type
_entity.pdbx_description
1 polymer ?
#
loop_
_entity_poly.entity_id
_entity_poly.type
_entity_poly.pdbx_seq_one_letter_code
_entity_poly.pdbx_strand_id
1 'polypeptide(L)'
;TDFDLQATISRLFVYPVKSCAGVELNEMLLTETGLEFDRAWMVVDANGEFVTQRQIPRMALIKPQMKHMEVVLRAPGMLALHLAFDRVEKPVRVRVWKDEVAAYDMGDIAAQWFSDFLSEPGKPQTLRLVRFDPEHRRLSSLKWTDGVEALNQFADGYPLLVASEGSLAELNERLAAAGHEAVGIERFRPNIVLAGIEAHDEDRVDA
;
A
#
# COMPACT_ATOMS: atom_id res chain seq x y z
N THR A 1 -22.11 6.61 -27.60
CA THR A 1 -21.14 5.56 -27.23
C THR A 1 -21.87 4.66 -26.25
N ASP A 2 -22.25 3.47 -26.69
CA ASP A 2 -22.77 2.45 -25.78
C ASP A 2 -21.55 1.91 -24.99
N PHE A 3 -21.55 2.15 -23.68
CA PHE A 3 -20.59 1.53 -22.78
C PHE A 3 -21.21 0.23 -22.27
N ASP A 4 -20.45 -0.85 -22.30
CA ASP A 4 -20.90 -2.15 -21.79
C ASP A 4 -20.97 -2.16 -20.26
N LEU A 5 -20.24 -1.26 -19.59
CA LEU A 5 -20.21 -1.10 -18.14
C LEU A 5 -20.13 0.37 -17.75
N GLN A 6 -20.90 0.78 -16.75
CA GLN A 6 -20.84 2.10 -16.14
C GLN A 6 -20.72 1.94 -14.62
N ALA A 7 -19.66 2.47 -14.06
CA ALA A 7 -19.37 2.43 -12.62
C ALA A 7 -19.12 3.83 -12.08
N THR A 8 -19.23 3.98 -10.76
CA THR A 8 -18.84 5.18 -10.02
C THR A 8 -17.75 4.84 -9.04
N ILE A 9 -16.72 5.67 -8.95
CA ILE A 9 -15.73 5.54 -7.85
C ILE A 9 -16.43 5.98 -6.57
N SER A 10 -16.66 5.05 -5.65
CA SER A 10 -17.31 5.32 -4.38
C SER A 10 -16.31 5.62 -3.26
N ARG A 11 -15.11 5.01 -3.30
CA ARG A 11 -14.05 5.23 -2.33
C ARG A 11 -12.68 5.20 -3.01
N LEU A 12 -11.76 5.98 -2.48
CA LEU A 12 -10.39 6.09 -2.97
C LEU A 12 -9.42 5.96 -1.80
N PHE A 13 -8.43 5.08 -1.92
CA PHE A 13 -7.45 4.83 -0.87
C PHE A 13 -6.02 4.95 -1.38
N VAL A 14 -5.16 5.49 -0.54
CA VAL A 14 -3.72 5.44 -0.70
C VAL A 14 -3.08 4.78 0.52
N TYR A 15 -2.02 4.02 0.31
CA TYR A 15 -1.28 3.30 1.35
C TYR A 15 0.18 3.76 1.34
N PRO A 16 0.50 4.90 1.94
CA PRO A 16 1.83 5.50 1.79
C PRO A 16 2.96 4.55 2.18
N VAL A 17 2.80 3.82 3.29
CA VAL A 17 3.78 2.84 3.76
C VAL A 17 3.28 1.42 3.47
N LYS A 18 4.07 0.63 2.74
CA LYS A 18 3.75 -0.79 2.48
C LYS A 18 3.43 -1.52 3.79
N SER A 19 2.34 -2.28 3.80
CA SER A 19 1.84 -3.04 4.95
C SER A 19 1.29 -2.23 6.14
N CYS A 20 1.33 -0.90 6.13
CA CYS A 20 0.64 -0.07 7.11
C CYS A 20 -0.81 0.19 6.69
N ALA A 21 -1.61 0.84 7.54
CA ALA A 21 -2.99 1.19 7.23
C ALA A 21 -3.09 2.14 6.02
N GLY A 22 -4.24 2.15 5.37
CA GLY A 22 -4.55 3.08 4.28
C GLY A 22 -5.11 4.41 4.80
N VAL A 23 -5.16 5.36 3.89
CA VAL A 23 -5.83 6.66 4.05
C VAL A 23 -6.91 6.76 2.99
N GLU A 24 -8.14 7.01 3.39
CA GLU A 24 -9.23 7.31 2.47
C GLU A 24 -9.21 8.79 2.11
N LEU A 25 -9.34 9.09 0.81
CA LEU A 25 -9.23 10.43 0.25
C LEU A 25 -10.36 10.69 -0.75
N ASN A 26 -10.73 11.95 -0.93
CA ASN A 26 -11.72 12.35 -1.94
C ASN A 26 -11.11 12.53 -3.32
N GLU A 27 -9.81 12.81 -3.37
CA GLU A 27 -9.05 13.02 -4.62
C GLU A 27 -7.58 12.65 -4.41
N MET A 28 -6.92 12.20 -5.46
CA MET A 28 -5.48 11.94 -5.50
C MET A 28 -4.98 12.00 -6.94
N LEU A 29 -3.77 12.49 -7.12
CA LEU A 29 -3.11 12.52 -8.43
C LEU A 29 -2.78 11.10 -8.89
N LEU A 30 -3.18 10.77 -10.12
CA LEU A 30 -2.75 9.56 -10.81
C LEU A 30 -1.45 9.84 -11.55
N THR A 31 -0.44 9.04 -11.27
CA THR A 31 0.90 9.12 -11.86
C THR A 31 1.22 7.85 -12.67
N GLU A 32 2.37 7.80 -13.31
CA GLU A 32 2.84 6.60 -14.03
C GLU A 32 3.05 5.38 -13.11
N THR A 33 3.20 5.59 -11.80
CA THR A 33 3.41 4.52 -10.80
C THR A 33 2.17 4.22 -9.96
N GLY A 34 1.01 4.70 -10.37
CA GLY A 34 -0.26 4.60 -9.64
C GLY A 34 -0.64 5.90 -8.94
N LEU A 35 -1.40 5.81 -7.84
CA LEU A 35 -1.75 7.01 -7.07
C LEU A 35 -0.50 7.57 -6.38
N GLU A 36 -0.39 8.90 -6.39
CA GLU A 36 0.75 9.59 -5.79
C GLU A 36 0.95 9.16 -4.33
N PHE A 37 2.21 8.91 -3.94
CA PHE A 37 2.62 8.38 -2.63
C PHE A 37 2.11 6.98 -2.28
N ASP A 38 1.39 6.28 -3.16
CA ASP A 38 0.94 4.91 -2.86
C ASP A 38 2.14 3.96 -2.82
N ARG A 39 2.35 3.29 -1.67
CA ARG A 39 3.49 2.40 -1.38
C ARG A 39 4.85 3.04 -1.72
N ALA A 40 4.97 4.37 -1.50
CA ALA A 40 6.22 5.11 -1.69
C ALA A 40 7.26 4.81 -0.59
N TRP A 41 6.82 4.33 0.57
CA TRP A 41 7.69 3.90 1.67
C TRP A 41 7.50 2.43 2.01
N MET A 42 8.59 1.83 2.51
CA MET A 42 8.63 0.42 2.89
C MET A 42 9.51 0.23 4.12
N VAL A 43 9.13 -0.68 5.00
CA VAL A 43 9.96 -1.10 6.13
C VAL A 43 10.81 -2.28 5.68
N VAL A 44 12.09 -2.23 6.01
CA VAL A 44 13.06 -3.31 5.74
C VAL A 44 13.76 -3.75 7.02
N ASP A 45 14.24 -4.97 7.03
CA ASP A 45 15.10 -5.50 8.08
C ASP A 45 16.57 -5.05 7.92
N ALA A 46 17.45 -5.55 8.79
CA ALA A 46 18.88 -5.23 8.76
C ALA A 46 19.60 -5.71 7.49
N ASN A 47 19.01 -6.64 6.73
CA ASN A 47 19.54 -7.16 5.47
C ASN A 47 18.99 -6.41 4.23
N GLY A 48 18.11 -5.43 4.45
CA GLY A 48 17.42 -4.72 3.37
C GLY A 48 16.24 -5.49 2.78
N GLU A 49 15.80 -6.59 3.40
CA GLU A 49 14.62 -7.36 2.98
C GLU A 49 13.36 -6.69 3.50
N PHE A 50 12.33 -6.62 2.65
CA PHE A 50 11.06 -6.01 3.04
C PHE A 50 10.33 -6.79 4.13
N VAL A 51 9.68 -6.05 5.03
CA VAL A 51 8.87 -6.59 6.11
C VAL A 51 7.39 -6.34 5.84
N THR A 52 6.54 -7.30 6.16
CA THR A 52 5.11 -7.25 5.86
C THR A 52 4.24 -7.45 7.10
N GLN A 53 2.99 -6.99 7.04
CA GLN A 53 1.99 -7.25 8.08
C GLN A 53 1.66 -8.75 8.27
N ARG A 54 2.03 -9.61 7.30
CA ARG A 54 1.93 -11.07 7.45
C ARG A 54 2.93 -11.61 8.46
N GLN A 55 4.11 -10.99 8.52
CA GLN A 55 5.18 -11.34 9.48
C GLN A 55 4.98 -10.59 10.80
N ILE A 56 4.59 -9.32 10.73
CA ILE A 56 4.39 -8.45 11.89
C ILE A 56 3.00 -7.78 11.79
N PRO A 57 1.92 -8.44 12.27
CA PRO A 57 0.55 -7.92 12.14
C PRO A 57 0.35 -6.52 12.71
N ARG A 58 1.14 -6.10 13.70
CA ARG A 58 1.10 -4.77 14.29
C ARG A 58 1.35 -3.63 13.28
N MET A 59 1.96 -3.90 12.14
CA MET A 59 2.10 -2.90 11.06
C MET A 59 0.76 -2.32 10.63
N ALA A 60 -0.32 -3.12 10.65
CA ALA A 60 -1.67 -2.65 10.31
C ALA A 60 -2.22 -1.60 11.28
N LEU A 61 -1.65 -1.47 12.48
CA LEU A 61 -2.04 -0.46 13.47
C LEU A 61 -1.36 0.91 13.23
N ILE A 62 -0.38 0.97 12.35
CA ILE A 62 0.28 2.22 11.97
C ILE A 62 -0.63 2.95 10.99
N LYS A 63 -1.17 4.10 11.41
CA LYS A 63 -2.12 4.91 10.65
C LYS A 63 -1.43 6.13 10.06
N PRO A 64 -1.23 6.19 8.75
CA PRO A 64 -0.77 7.38 8.05
C PRO A 64 -1.86 8.46 8.03
N GLN A 65 -1.43 9.71 8.03
CA GLN A 65 -2.25 10.88 7.77
C GLN A 65 -1.53 11.75 6.75
N MET A 66 -2.14 11.95 5.59
CA MET A 66 -1.59 12.83 4.55
C MET A 66 -1.75 14.28 4.96
N LYS A 67 -0.70 15.07 4.83
CA LYS A 67 -0.69 16.53 4.99
C LYS A 67 0.00 17.17 3.80
N HIS A 68 -0.08 18.50 3.69
CA HIS A 68 0.38 19.21 2.50
C HIS A 68 1.84 18.90 2.10
N MET A 69 2.77 18.76 3.06
CA MET A 69 4.20 18.55 2.80
C MET A 69 4.78 17.33 3.52
N GLU A 70 3.95 16.51 4.14
CA GLU A 70 4.40 15.39 4.95
C GLU A 70 3.36 14.29 5.09
N VAL A 71 3.82 13.08 5.38
CA VAL A 71 3.01 12.01 5.97
C VAL A 71 3.30 11.95 7.46
N VAL A 72 2.25 11.96 8.27
CA VAL A 72 2.37 11.77 9.71
C VAL A 72 1.92 10.35 10.05
N LEU A 73 2.80 9.56 10.65
CA LEU A 73 2.47 8.22 11.10
C LEU A 73 2.11 8.23 12.58
N ARG A 74 1.01 7.55 12.93
CA ARG A 74 0.55 7.37 14.30
C ARG A 74 0.40 5.89 14.61
N ALA A 75 0.81 5.49 15.81
CA ALA A 75 0.65 4.14 16.31
C ALA A 75 0.33 4.16 17.81
N PRO A 76 -0.38 3.15 18.35
CA PRO A 76 -0.72 3.09 19.76
C PRO A 76 0.50 3.18 20.67
N GLY A 77 0.50 4.13 21.61
CA GLY A 77 1.58 4.33 22.58
C GLY A 77 2.84 5.01 22.03
N MET A 78 2.84 5.44 20.76
CA MET A 78 3.98 6.11 20.13
C MET A 78 3.72 7.61 19.92
N LEU A 79 4.78 8.40 19.99
CA LEU A 79 4.74 9.78 19.47
C LEU A 79 4.55 9.74 17.95
N ALA A 80 3.93 10.77 17.40
CA ALA A 80 3.76 10.88 15.95
C ALA A 80 5.12 10.98 15.24
N LEU A 81 5.30 10.21 14.16
CA LEU A 81 6.48 10.32 13.29
C LEU A 81 6.10 11.18 12.08
N HIS A 82 6.87 12.23 11.84
CA HIS A 82 6.69 13.15 10.73
C HIS A 82 7.70 12.84 9.62
N LEU A 83 7.19 12.58 8.42
CA LEU A 83 7.98 12.23 7.23
C LEU A 83 7.75 13.30 6.15
N ALA A 84 8.64 14.27 6.04
CA ALA A 84 8.58 15.29 5.01
C ALA A 84 8.82 14.66 3.61
N PHE A 85 8.09 15.12 2.59
CA PHE A 85 8.15 14.54 1.25
C PHE A 85 9.49 14.81 0.54
N ASP A 86 10.17 15.88 0.88
CA ASP A 86 11.43 16.30 0.28
C ASP A 86 12.68 15.81 1.04
N ARG A 87 12.48 15.12 2.17
CA ARG A 87 13.59 14.67 3.02
C ARG A 87 13.92 13.21 2.79
N VAL A 88 15.18 12.97 2.45
CA VAL A 88 15.82 11.65 2.39
C VAL A 88 17.22 11.78 2.99
N GLU A 89 17.82 10.67 3.47
CA GLU A 89 19.16 10.75 4.04
C GLU A 89 20.21 10.19 3.09
N LYS A 90 20.20 8.89 2.83
CA LYS A 90 21.23 8.28 1.99
C LYS A 90 20.66 7.23 1.03
N PRO A 91 21.23 7.09 -0.17
CA PRO A 91 20.81 6.04 -1.09
C PRO A 91 21.17 4.66 -0.53
N VAL A 92 20.26 3.71 -0.73
CA VAL A 92 20.40 2.31 -0.33
C VAL A 92 19.84 1.39 -1.42
N ARG A 93 20.23 0.12 -1.38
CA ARG A 93 19.61 -0.95 -2.15
C ARG A 93 18.81 -1.82 -1.21
N VAL A 94 17.57 -2.12 -1.60
CA VAL A 94 16.66 -2.94 -0.80
C VAL A 94 16.01 -3.98 -1.68
N ARG A 95 15.43 -5.02 -1.08
CA ARG A 95 14.76 -6.07 -1.82
C ARG A 95 13.26 -6.09 -1.51
N VAL A 96 12.47 -6.18 -2.58
CA VAL A 96 11.04 -6.44 -2.53
C VAL A 96 10.72 -7.62 -3.46
N TRP A 97 10.29 -8.73 -2.88
CA TRP A 97 10.18 -10.01 -3.56
C TRP A 97 11.51 -10.43 -4.20
N LYS A 98 11.55 -10.60 -5.51
CA LYS A 98 12.76 -10.95 -6.28
C LYS A 98 13.52 -9.73 -6.80
N ASP A 99 12.95 -8.53 -6.64
CA ASP A 99 13.48 -7.30 -7.24
C ASP A 99 14.42 -6.60 -6.26
N GLU A 100 15.61 -6.25 -6.72
CA GLU A 100 16.48 -5.29 -6.05
C GLU A 100 16.12 -3.88 -6.50
N VAL A 101 15.83 -2.99 -5.55
CA VAL A 101 15.26 -1.67 -5.79
C VAL A 101 16.14 -0.59 -5.19
N ALA A 102 16.39 0.47 -5.95
CA ALA A 102 17.01 1.68 -5.41
C ALA A 102 16.01 2.42 -4.52
N ALA A 103 16.48 2.87 -3.37
CA ALA A 103 15.69 3.57 -2.37
C ALA A 103 16.56 4.54 -1.58
N TYR A 104 15.92 5.35 -0.76
CA TYR A 104 16.57 6.25 0.19
C TYR A 104 16.19 5.87 1.61
N ASP A 105 17.18 5.76 2.48
CA ASP A 105 16.97 5.60 3.91
C ASP A 105 16.36 6.87 4.51
N MET A 106 15.39 6.72 5.40
CA MET A 106 14.67 7.83 6.04
C MET A 106 15.26 8.23 7.38
N GLY A 107 16.41 7.67 7.75
CA GLY A 107 17.19 8.05 8.92
C GLY A 107 16.87 7.31 10.21
N ASP A 108 17.70 7.59 11.21
CA ASP A 108 17.71 6.83 12.47
C ASP A 108 16.47 7.08 13.32
N ILE A 109 15.85 8.26 13.25
CA ILE A 109 14.62 8.55 14.00
C ILE A 109 13.47 7.65 13.51
N ALA A 110 13.31 7.53 12.19
CA ALA A 110 12.31 6.64 11.60
C ALA A 110 12.64 5.17 11.89
N ALA A 111 13.91 4.78 11.77
CA ALA A 111 14.36 3.43 12.06
C ALA A 111 14.07 3.03 13.52
N GLN A 112 14.39 3.89 14.48
CA GLN A 112 14.13 3.66 15.89
C GLN A 112 12.62 3.57 16.16
N TRP A 113 11.82 4.47 15.59
CA TRP A 113 10.37 4.49 15.78
C TRP A 113 9.72 3.18 15.32
N PHE A 114 10.09 2.67 14.14
CA PHE A 114 9.58 1.39 13.64
C PHE A 114 10.10 0.21 14.45
N SER A 115 11.37 0.21 14.83
CA SER A 115 11.97 -0.84 15.66
C SER A 115 11.28 -0.92 17.02
N ASP A 116 11.05 0.21 17.69
CA ASP A 116 10.40 0.26 18.99
C ASP A 116 8.93 -0.22 18.90
N PHE A 117 8.19 0.25 17.92
CA PHE A 117 6.77 -0.11 17.80
C PHE A 117 6.57 -1.58 17.39
N LEU A 118 7.39 -2.10 16.48
CA LEU A 118 7.21 -3.42 15.88
C LEU A 118 7.94 -4.55 16.61
N SER A 119 8.81 -4.23 17.58
CA SER A 119 9.41 -5.23 18.46
C SER A 119 8.39 -5.78 19.45
N GLU A 120 8.57 -7.05 19.79
CA GLU A 120 7.84 -7.72 20.85
C GLU A 120 8.79 -8.00 22.03
N PRO A 121 8.28 -8.16 23.26
CA PRO A 121 9.09 -8.55 24.40
C PRO A 121 9.91 -9.83 24.11
N GLY A 122 11.23 -9.72 24.21
CA GLY A 122 12.14 -10.83 23.93
C GLY A 122 12.43 -11.10 22.44
N LYS A 123 11.84 -10.29 21.52
CA LYS A 123 12.06 -10.39 20.06
C LYS A 123 12.33 -9.00 19.47
N PRO A 124 13.48 -8.39 19.77
CA PRO A 124 13.81 -7.09 19.23
C PRO A 124 13.94 -7.16 17.70
N GLN A 125 13.42 -6.13 17.02
CA GLN A 125 13.54 -5.94 15.57
C GLN A 125 14.51 -4.79 15.30
N THR A 126 15.40 -4.95 14.34
CA THR A 126 16.21 -3.85 13.81
C THR A 126 15.64 -3.51 12.42
N LEU A 127 14.87 -2.45 12.37
CA LEU A 127 14.11 -2.06 11.20
C LEU A 127 14.52 -0.68 10.71
N ARG A 128 14.39 -0.46 9.40
CA ARG A 128 14.58 0.84 8.77
C ARG A 128 13.42 1.15 7.86
N LEU A 129 13.07 2.43 7.78
CA LEU A 129 12.13 2.93 6.81
C LEU A 129 12.90 3.41 5.58
N VAL A 130 12.48 3.00 4.40
CA VAL A 130 13.06 3.46 3.14
C VAL A 130 11.99 4.07 2.25
N ARG A 131 12.38 5.03 1.42
CA ARG A 131 11.56 5.64 0.38
C ARG A 131 12.02 5.16 -0.98
N PHE A 132 11.10 4.83 -1.87
CA PHE A 132 11.39 4.46 -3.23
C PHE A 132 12.12 5.61 -3.94
N ASP A 133 13.19 5.28 -4.68
CA ASP A 133 13.88 6.27 -5.51
C ASP A 133 13.00 6.59 -6.74
N PRO A 134 12.51 7.83 -6.89
CA PRO A 134 11.62 8.17 -7.99
C PRO A 134 12.26 8.03 -9.38
N GLU A 135 13.60 8.01 -9.46
CA GLU A 135 14.31 7.77 -10.73
C GLU A 135 14.50 6.28 -11.04
N HIS A 136 14.23 5.41 -10.07
CA HIS A 136 14.30 3.97 -10.30
C HIS A 136 13.06 3.46 -11.05
N ARG A 137 13.26 2.69 -12.10
CA ARG A 137 12.18 2.07 -12.87
C ARG A 137 12.00 0.62 -12.43
N ARG A 138 10.91 0.35 -11.69
CA ARG A 138 10.48 -0.99 -11.37
C ARG A 138 9.25 -1.34 -12.21
N LEU A 139 9.39 -2.34 -13.08
CA LEU A 139 8.31 -2.80 -13.94
C LEU A 139 7.44 -3.85 -13.25
N SER A 140 6.14 -3.74 -13.45
CA SER A 140 5.19 -4.82 -13.19
C SER A 140 5.41 -5.99 -14.15
N SER A 141 4.89 -7.16 -13.80
CA SER A 141 4.99 -8.34 -14.66
C SER A 141 4.24 -8.12 -15.97
N LEU A 142 4.91 -8.31 -17.11
CA LEU A 142 4.30 -8.20 -18.43
C LEU A 142 3.31 -9.33 -18.74
N LYS A 143 3.23 -10.36 -17.88
CA LYS A 143 2.38 -11.53 -18.10
C LYS A 143 0.89 -11.18 -18.21
N TRP A 144 0.45 -10.12 -17.56
CA TRP A 144 -0.97 -9.75 -17.44
C TRP A 144 -1.27 -8.34 -17.97
N THR A 145 -0.37 -7.77 -18.75
CA THR A 145 -0.50 -6.41 -19.32
C THR A 145 -0.44 -6.40 -20.84
N ASP A 146 -0.56 -7.58 -21.47
CA ASP A 146 -0.40 -7.76 -22.92
C ASP A 146 0.87 -7.10 -23.49
N GLY A 147 1.94 -7.06 -22.68
CA GLY A 147 3.22 -6.46 -23.04
C GLY A 147 3.30 -4.96 -22.80
N VAL A 148 2.27 -4.33 -22.27
CA VAL A 148 2.31 -2.91 -21.89
C VAL A 148 3.11 -2.76 -20.59
N GLU A 149 4.12 -1.88 -20.62
CA GLU A 149 4.91 -1.57 -19.43
C GLU A 149 4.08 -0.75 -18.43
N ALA A 150 3.97 -1.25 -17.20
CA ALA A 150 3.38 -0.54 -16.08
C ALA A 150 4.43 -0.39 -14.97
N LEU A 151 4.70 0.83 -14.56
CA LEU A 151 5.62 1.12 -13.48
C LEU A 151 4.92 0.99 -12.13
N ASN A 152 5.64 0.54 -11.11
CA ASN A 152 5.17 0.58 -9.74
C ASN A 152 6.31 0.90 -8.78
N GLN A 153 5.98 1.26 -7.54
CA GLN A 153 6.96 1.50 -6.49
C GLN A 153 7.11 0.22 -5.63
N PHE A 154 6.77 0.29 -4.34
CA PHE A 154 6.82 -0.88 -3.46
C PHE A 154 5.52 -1.71 -3.47
N ALA A 155 4.61 -1.51 -4.44
CA ALA A 155 3.44 -2.37 -4.59
C ALA A 155 3.84 -3.83 -4.86
N ASP A 156 2.93 -4.77 -4.59
CA ASP A 156 3.25 -6.19 -4.74
C ASP A 156 3.40 -6.60 -6.20
N GLY A 157 2.46 -6.26 -7.06
CA GLY A 157 2.50 -6.65 -8.46
C GLY A 157 2.21 -5.50 -9.43
N TYR A 158 1.15 -4.76 -9.19
CA TYR A 158 0.66 -3.70 -10.06
C TYR A 158 0.43 -2.40 -9.27
N PRO A 159 0.44 -1.23 -9.95
CA PRO A 159 0.35 0.06 -9.28
C PRO A 159 -1.02 0.35 -8.66
N LEU A 160 -2.09 -0.25 -9.18
CA LEU A 160 -3.45 -0.06 -8.70
C LEU A 160 -4.13 -1.41 -8.43
N LEU A 161 -4.93 -1.46 -7.37
CA LEU A 161 -5.89 -2.50 -7.10
C LEU A 161 -7.29 -1.89 -7.13
N VAL A 162 -8.14 -2.41 -8.01
CA VAL A 162 -9.55 -2.06 -8.12
C VAL A 162 -10.37 -3.15 -7.44
N ALA A 163 -11.41 -2.78 -6.71
CA ALA A 163 -12.39 -3.70 -6.14
C ALA A 163 -13.78 -3.06 -6.25
N SER A 164 -14.86 -3.85 -6.10
CA SER A 164 -16.21 -3.32 -6.12
C SER A 164 -16.96 -3.57 -4.82
N GLU A 165 -17.95 -2.72 -4.55
CA GLU A 165 -18.90 -2.91 -3.46
C GLU A 165 -19.77 -4.16 -3.69
N GLY A 166 -20.08 -4.47 -4.94
CA GLY A 166 -20.83 -5.67 -5.32
C GLY A 166 -20.09 -6.94 -4.96
N SER A 167 -18.80 -7.05 -5.32
CA SER A 167 -17.96 -8.21 -4.96
C SER A 167 -17.77 -8.38 -3.46
N LEU A 168 -17.62 -7.26 -2.73
CA LEU A 168 -17.55 -7.30 -1.26
C LEU A 168 -18.86 -7.77 -0.64
N ALA A 169 -20.00 -7.30 -1.15
CA ALA A 169 -21.32 -7.71 -0.65
C ALA A 169 -21.53 -9.21 -0.84
N GLU A 170 -21.27 -9.74 -2.03
CA GLU A 170 -21.37 -11.19 -2.30
C GLU A 170 -20.44 -12.01 -1.38
N LEU A 171 -19.20 -11.57 -1.18
CA LEU A 171 -18.30 -12.23 -0.25
C LEU A 171 -18.86 -12.26 1.17
N ASN A 172 -19.40 -11.14 1.65
CA ASN A 172 -19.96 -11.04 3.00
C ASN A 172 -21.23 -11.88 3.17
N GLU A 173 -22.07 -12.03 2.15
CA GLU A 173 -23.19 -12.96 2.14
C GLU A 173 -22.72 -14.42 2.30
N ARG A 174 -21.65 -14.81 1.57
CA ARG A 174 -21.05 -16.14 1.69
C ARG A 174 -20.43 -16.38 3.07
N LEU A 175 -19.75 -15.36 3.62
CA LEU A 175 -19.19 -15.42 4.98
C LEU A 175 -20.30 -15.61 6.03
N ALA A 176 -21.38 -14.83 5.95
CA ALA A 176 -22.52 -14.95 6.85
C ALA A 176 -23.19 -16.34 6.74
N ALA A 177 -23.40 -16.87 5.54
CA ALA A 177 -23.91 -18.21 5.31
C ALA A 177 -23.02 -19.31 5.92
N ALA A 178 -21.70 -19.07 6.01
CA ALA A 178 -20.73 -19.96 6.65
C ALA A 178 -20.54 -19.70 8.15
N GLY A 179 -21.29 -18.76 8.74
CA GLY A 179 -21.20 -18.42 10.17
C GLY A 179 -20.00 -17.55 10.55
N HIS A 180 -19.42 -16.83 9.59
CA HIS A 180 -18.33 -15.91 9.80
C HIS A 180 -18.81 -14.46 9.83
N GLU A 181 -18.02 -13.58 10.48
CA GLU A 181 -18.27 -12.15 10.48
C GLU A 181 -17.96 -11.52 9.12
N ALA A 182 -18.68 -10.44 8.79
CA ALA A 182 -18.41 -9.65 7.61
C ALA A 182 -17.03 -8.96 7.69
N VAL A 183 -16.41 -8.76 6.54
CA VAL A 183 -15.13 -8.04 6.41
C VAL A 183 -15.33 -6.71 5.70
N GLY A 184 -14.51 -5.72 6.05
CA GLY A 184 -14.46 -4.43 5.36
C GLY A 184 -13.59 -4.49 4.10
N ILE A 185 -13.82 -3.53 3.19
CA ILE A 185 -13.06 -3.42 1.93
C ILE A 185 -11.55 -3.17 2.20
N GLU A 186 -11.22 -2.55 3.31
CA GLU A 186 -9.84 -2.22 3.72
C GLU A 186 -8.96 -3.47 3.90
N ARG A 187 -9.60 -4.64 4.12
CA ARG A 187 -8.87 -5.91 4.24
C ARG A 187 -8.17 -6.29 2.94
N PHE A 188 -8.71 -5.90 1.80
CA PHE A 188 -8.16 -6.16 0.47
C PHE A 188 -7.18 -5.07 0.03
N ARG A 189 -7.19 -3.91 0.69
CA ARG A 189 -6.29 -2.79 0.43
C ARG A 189 -6.40 -2.25 -1.01
N PRO A 190 -7.62 -2.04 -1.53
CA PRO A 190 -7.80 -1.48 -2.87
C PRO A 190 -7.39 -0.01 -2.91
N ASN A 191 -7.00 0.46 -4.07
CA ASN A 191 -6.83 1.89 -4.34
C ASN A 191 -8.16 2.53 -4.77
N ILE A 192 -8.92 1.82 -5.58
CA ILE A 192 -10.19 2.29 -6.14
C ILE A 192 -11.28 1.30 -5.77
N VAL A 193 -12.39 1.80 -5.23
CA VAL A 193 -13.60 1.01 -5.00
C VAL A 193 -14.68 1.53 -5.93
N LEU A 194 -15.27 0.61 -6.68
CA LEU A 194 -16.35 0.88 -7.64
C LEU A 194 -17.71 0.55 -7.03
N ALA A 195 -18.70 1.38 -7.32
CA ALA A 195 -20.11 1.14 -7.03
C ALA A 195 -20.93 1.16 -8.31
N GLY A 196 -22.15 0.56 -8.26
CA GLY A 196 -23.10 0.56 -9.36
C GLY A 196 -22.86 -0.53 -10.40
N ILE A 197 -22.05 -1.52 -10.10
CA ILE A 197 -21.77 -2.71 -10.90
C ILE A 197 -22.09 -3.99 -10.12
N GLU A 198 -22.35 -5.08 -10.83
CA GLU A 198 -22.54 -6.39 -10.22
C GLU A 198 -21.23 -6.97 -9.67
N ALA A 199 -21.34 -8.01 -8.83
CA ALA A 199 -20.17 -8.70 -8.31
C ALA A 199 -19.33 -9.29 -9.44
N HIS A 200 -18.01 -9.08 -9.37
CA HIS A 200 -16.99 -9.55 -10.33
C HIS A 200 -17.03 -8.90 -11.72
N ASP A 201 -17.83 -7.85 -11.92
CA ASP A 201 -17.80 -7.10 -13.19
C ASP A 201 -16.46 -6.39 -13.38
N GLU A 202 -15.82 -5.95 -12.27
CA GLU A 202 -14.49 -5.35 -12.34
C GLU A 202 -13.41 -6.28 -12.89
N ASP A 203 -13.62 -7.61 -12.81
CA ASP A 203 -12.69 -8.62 -13.33
C ASP A 203 -12.91 -8.91 -14.84
N ARG A 204 -13.98 -8.36 -15.43
CA ARG A 204 -14.35 -8.60 -16.82
C ARG A 204 -14.07 -7.43 -17.75
N VAL A 205 -13.53 -6.34 -17.22
CA VAL A 205 -13.19 -5.15 -18.00
C VAL A 205 -11.92 -5.45 -18.80
N ASP A 206 -12.06 -5.51 -20.12
CA ASP A 206 -10.93 -5.51 -21.04
C ASP A 206 -10.50 -4.04 -21.26
N ALA A 207 -9.21 -3.78 -21.24
CA ALA A 207 -8.64 -2.44 -21.38
C ALA A 207 -8.62 -1.94 -22.83
#